data_8e2cd4b4a3b5430b25c6dd2ab9354b3a
#
_entry.id   8e2cd4b4a3b5430b25c6dd2ab9354b3a
#
_cell.length_a   1.000
_cell.length_b   1.000
_cell.length_c   1.000
_cell.angle_alpha   90.00
_cell.angle_beta   90.00
_cell.angle_gamma   90.00
#
_symmetry.space_group_name_H-M   'P 1'
#
loop_
_entity.id
_entity.type
_entity.pdbx_description
1 polymer ?
#
loop_
_entity_poly.entity_id
_entity_poly.type
_entity_poly.pdbx_seq_one_letter_code
_entity_poly.pdbx_strand_id
1 'polypeptide(L)'
;PPNPHDGSLSLGHMFLYKKPTKQVDITYKGLPLVDRNKLQDYIDEYGATKLNKREIAELIKDGKIVGLVYGDSEVGPRALGNRSIVCDPNIADMKDILNSKVKFREWYRPFAPFCKKEEAHKWFDTRNFDNLEYMSYAPRVKVDTLPSITHEDGTARLQVVTEESHSHFYELLTEFGKLSETNVLLNTSFNIRGYPILSSIKDALYALNNTEMDYVVIEDYLFGKLK
;
A
#
# COMPACT_ATOMS: atom_id res chain seq x y z
N PRO A 1 1.99 -12.46 -12.49
CA PRO A 1 3.24 -12.16 -11.75
C PRO A 1 3.26 -10.70 -11.29
N PRO A 2 3.97 -10.38 -10.18
CA PRO A 2 4.00 -9.04 -9.62
C PRO A 2 4.68 -8.00 -10.52
N ASN A 3 5.50 -8.43 -11.45
CA ASN A 3 6.27 -7.57 -12.34
C ASN A 3 6.33 -8.12 -13.77
N PRO A 4 5.25 -8.02 -14.57
CA PRO A 4 5.13 -8.65 -15.88
C PRO A 4 5.77 -7.85 -17.04
N HIS A 5 6.60 -6.84 -16.77
CA HIS A 5 7.25 -5.98 -17.76
C HIS A 5 8.79 -6.11 -17.73
N ASP A 6 9.50 -5.23 -18.40
CA ASP A 6 10.96 -5.25 -18.57
C ASP A 6 11.74 -5.40 -17.24
N GLY A 7 11.22 -4.91 -16.13
CA GLY A 7 11.83 -5.05 -14.82
C GLY A 7 12.02 -6.50 -14.34
N SER A 8 11.29 -7.48 -14.91
CA SER A 8 11.45 -8.90 -14.58
C SER A 8 12.17 -9.72 -15.65
N LEU A 9 12.69 -9.11 -16.71
CA LEU A 9 13.40 -9.86 -17.76
C LEU A 9 14.57 -10.67 -17.21
N SER A 10 15.34 -10.10 -16.29
CA SER A 10 16.45 -10.80 -15.63
C SER A 10 15.98 -12.03 -14.84
N LEU A 11 14.87 -11.93 -14.12
CA LEU A 11 14.26 -13.06 -13.42
C LEU A 11 13.71 -14.09 -14.39
N GLY A 12 13.07 -13.65 -15.49
CA GLY A 12 12.59 -14.53 -16.55
C GLY A 12 13.74 -15.34 -17.18
N HIS A 13 14.85 -14.71 -17.49
CA HIS A 13 16.06 -15.40 -17.99
C HIS A 13 16.62 -16.39 -16.96
N MET A 14 16.66 -16.02 -15.69
CA MET A 14 17.10 -16.94 -14.63
C MET A 14 16.17 -18.14 -14.50
N PHE A 15 14.86 -17.97 -14.59
CA PHE A 15 13.90 -19.06 -14.55
C PHE A 15 14.00 -19.97 -15.77
N LEU A 16 14.23 -19.42 -16.96
CA LEU A 16 14.50 -20.20 -18.17
C LEU A 16 15.76 -21.07 -18.02
N TYR A 17 16.80 -20.54 -17.39
CA TYR A 17 18.05 -21.26 -17.13
C TYR A 17 17.91 -22.32 -16.03
N LYS A 18 17.35 -21.93 -14.88
CA LYS A 18 17.22 -22.82 -13.70
C LYS A 18 16.05 -23.79 -13.77
N LYS A 19 15.02 -23.50 -14.57
CA LYS A 19 13.79 -24.31 -14.77
C LYS A 19 13.21 -24.80 -13.44
N PRO A 20 12.78 -23.92 -12.52
CA PRO A 20 12.24 -24.33 -11.24
C PRO A 20 11.02 -25.22 -11.46
N THR A 21 10.93 -26.30 -10.68
CA THR A 21 9.83 -27.28 -10.74
C THR A 21 8.66 -26.92 -9.82
N LYS A 22 8.83 -25.89 -9.00
CA LYS A 22 7.79 -25.38 -8.09
C LYS A 22 7.56 -23.90 -8.38
N GLN A 23 6.33 -23.44 -8.13
CA GLN A 23 6.02 -22.02 -8.17
C GLN A 23 6.89 -21.27 -7.15
N VAL A 24 7.48 -20.17 -7.57
CA VAL A 24 8.29 -19.30 -6.73
C VAL A 24 7.54 -17.98 -6.55
N ASP A 25 7.17 -17.67 -5.33
CA ASP A 25 6.64 -16.35 -5.00
C ASP A 25 7.81 -15.39 -4.74
N ILE A 26 7.86 -14.34 -5.57
CA ILE A 26 8.88 -13.29 -5.50
C ILE A 26 8.30 -11.95 -5.07
N THR A 27 7.01 -11.87 -4.77
CA THR A 27 6.28 -10.60 -4.59
C THR A 27 6.95 -9.71 -3.55
N TYR A 28 7.31 -10.27 -2.41
CA TYR A 28 7.94 -9.55 -1.28
C TYR A 28 9.39 -10.02 -1.06
N LYS A 29 10.14 -10.20 -2.14
CA LYS A 29 11.57 -10.60 -2.14
C LYS A 29 12.47 -9.51 -2.72
N GLY A 30 12.04 -8.25 -2.58
CA GLY A 30 12.85 -7.10 -2.94
C GLY A 30 13.93 -6.81 -1.89
N LEU A 31 14.37 -5.57 -1.81
CA LEU A 31 15.44 -5.18 -0.89
C LEU A 31 14.89 -4.84 0.51
N PRO A 32 15.59 -5.21 1.59
CA PRO A 32 15.32 -4.68 2.92
C PRO A 32 15.61 -3.17 2.95
N LEU A 33 15.15 -2.50 4.01
CA LEU A 33 15.54 -1.11 4.25
C LEU A 33 17.06 -1.02 4.44
N VAL A 34 17.72 -0.12 3.70
CA VAL A 34 19.18 0.01 3.72
C VAL A 34 19.74 0.50 5.06
N ASP A 35 18.90 1.14 5.87
CA ASP A 35 19.22 1.66 7.20
C ASP A 35 18.41 1.00 8.33
N ARG A 36 17.95 -0.23 8.11
CA ARG A 36 17.14 -0.99 9.10
C ARG A 36 17.83 -1.14 10.44
N ASN A 37 19.16 -1.23 10.44
CA ASN A 37 19.95 -1.31 11.66
C ASN A 37 19.90 -0.05 12.53
N LYS A 38 19.43 1.09 11.99
CA LYS A 38 19.23 2.37 12.70
C LYS A 38 17.79 2.57 13.19
N LEU A 39 16.94 1.58 13.09
CA LEU A 39 15.53 1.74 13.48
C LEU A 39 15.40 2.21 14.95
N GLN A 40 16.21 1.68 15.87
CA GLN A 40 16.17 2.08 17.28
C GLN A 40 16.57 3.54 17.47
N ASP A 41 17.60 4.00 16.75
CA ASP A 41 18.05 5.41 16.81
C ASP A 41 16.92 6.36 16.39
N TYR A 42 16.18 6.02 15.33
CA TYR A 42 15.03 6.80 14.87
C TYR A 42 13.84 6.72 15.83
N ILE A 43 13.59 5.56 16.46
CA ILE A 43 12.54 5.42 17.49
C ILE A 43 12.82 6.38 18.65
N ASP A 44 14.07 6.42 19.12
CA ASP A 44 14.48 7.28 20.22
C ASP A 44 14.43 8.77 19.83
N GLU A 45 14.90 9.12 18.63
CA GLU A 45 14.91 10.49 18.09
C GLU A 45 13.49 11.07 17.96
N TYR A 46 12.55 10.29 17.41
CA TYR A 46 11.18 10.72 17.13
C TYR A 46 10.22 10.46 18.30
N GLY A 47 10.65 9.74 19.33
CA GLY A 47 9.76 9.29 20.41
C GLY A 47 8.66 8.35 19.87
N ALA A 48 9.00 7.51 18.90
CA ALA A 48 8.04 6.64 18.25
C ALA A 48 7.48 5.58 19.21
N THR A 49 6.18 5.30 19.11
CA THR A 49 5.48 4.35 19.98
C THR A 49 5.00 3.15 19.19
N LYS A 50 5.00 1.98 19.81
CA LYS A 50 4.51 0.77 19.17
C LYS A 50 2.98 0.75 19.16
N LEU A 51 2.37 0.47 18.01
CA LEU A 51 0.93 0.31 17.83
C LEU A 51 0.56 -1.11 17.39
N ASN A 52 -0.65 -1.51 17.72
CA ASN A 52 -1.29 -2.69 17.13
C ASN A 52 -2.10 -2.30 15.87
N LYS A 53 -2.60 -3.29 15.12
CA LYS A 53 -3.34 -3.04 13.86
C LYS A 53 -4.66 -2.32 14.07
N ARG A 54 -5.29 -2.49 15.23
CA ARG A 54 -6.53 -1.79 15.59
C ARG A 54 -6.29 -0.28 15.74
N GLU A 55 -5.23 0.10 16.43
CA GLU A 55 -4.87 1.51 16.62
C GLU A 55 -4.50 2.17 15.28
N ILE A 56 -3.79 1.45 14.39
CA ILE A 56 -3.50 1.95 13.03
C ILE A 56 -4.80 2.12 12.23
N ALA A 57 -5.73 1.18 12.33
CA ALA A 57 -7.03 1.26 11.65
C ALA A 57 -7.87 2.43 12.16
N GLU A 58 -7.82 2.76 13.44
CA GLU A 58 -8.49 3.92 14.03
C GLU A 58 -7.94 5.23 13.46
N LEU A 59 -6.63 5.38 13.36
CA LEU A 59 -6.02 6.54 12.69
C LEU A 59 -6.53 6.71 11.25
N ILE A 60 -6.56 5.63 10.48
CA ILE A 60 -7.04 5.67 9.08
C ILE A 60 -8.53 6.03 9.05
N LYS A 61 -9.34 5.48 9.95
CA LYS A 61 -10.78 5.79 10.05
C LYS A 61 -11.04 7.24 10.42
N ASP A 62 -10.17 7.83 11.23
CA ASP A 62 -10.19 9.26 11.58
C ASP A 62 -9.68 10.17 10.44
N GLY A 63 -9.49 9.63 9.25
CA GLY A 63 -9.10 10.37 8.05
C GLY A 63 -7.60 10.67 7.96
N LYS A 64 -6.76 10.01 8.76
CA LYS A 64 -5.31 10.21 8.71
C LYS A 64 -4.67 9.53 7.51
N ILE A 65 -3.66 10.19 6.96
CA ILE A 65 -2.82 9.68 5.88
C ILE A 65 -1.63 8.96 6.53
N VAL A 66 -1.57 7.64 6.36
CA VAL A 66 -0.57 6.81 7.03
C VAL A 66 0.35 6.13 6.00
N GLY A 67 1.66 6.38 6.13
CA GLY A 67 2.69 5.62 5.42
C GLY A 67 2.94 4.30 6.13
N LEU A 68 3.04 3.20 5.37
CA LEU A 68 3.32 1.86 5.91
C LEU A 68 4.61 1.30 5.32
N VAL A 69 5.49 0.81 6.20
CA VAL A 69 6.78 0.23 5.85
C VAL A 69 6.97 -1.07 6.63
N TYR A 70 6.92 -2.20 5.93
CA TYR A 70 7.10 -3.54 6.52
C TYR A 70 8.13 -4.34 5.73
N GLY A 71 8.91 -5.18 6.41
CA GLY A 71 9.81 -6.18 5.83
C GLY A 71 10.59 -5.72 4.59
N ASP A 72 10.81 -6.64 3.65
CA ASP A 72 11.45 -6.36 2.37
C ASP A 72 10.47 -5.71 1.39
N SER A 73 10.99 -4.94 0.43
CA SER A 73 10.14 -4.28 -0.57
C SER A 73 9.48 -5.28 -1.53
N GLU A 74 8.46 -4.81 -2.21
CA GLU A 74 7.87 -5.54 -3.33
C GLU A 74 8.84 -5.58 -4.52
N VAL A 75 8.80 -6.68 -5.28
CA VAL A 75 9.49 -6.78 -6.57
C VAL A 75 8.56 -6.23 -7.65
N GLY A 76 8.86 -5.05 -8.17
CA GLY A 76 8.08 -4.44 -9.24
C GLY A 76 7.74 -2.96 -9.01
N PRO A 77 6.97 -2.36 -9.94
CA PRO A 77 6.70 -0.92 -9.93
C PRO A 77 5.50 -0.53 -9.06
N ARG A 78 4.86 -1.49 -8.39
CA ARG A 78 3.66 -1.27 -7.56
C ARG A 78 3.98 -1.51 -6.10
N ALA A 79 3.50 -0.61 -5.25
CA ALA A 79 3.44 -0.87 -3.82
C ALA A 79 2.27 -1.81 -3.56
N LEU A 80 2.55 -2.95 -2.95
CA LEU A 80 1.59 -4.00 -2.66
C LEU A 80 1.42 -4.23 -1.16
N GLY A 81 1.84 -3.25 -0.34
CA GLY A 81 1.63 -3.26 1.10
C GLY A 81 2.87 -2.97 1.94
N ASN A 82 4.08 -3.30 1.47
CA ASN A 82 5.30 -3.12 2.24
C ASN A 82 5.90 -1.70 2.13
N ARG A 83 5.56 -0.97 1.07
CA ARG A 83 5.99 0.43 0.84
C ARG A 83 4.78 1.23 0.35
N SER A 84 3.79 1.39 1.22
CA SER A 84 2.46 1.91 0.86
C SER A 84 2.11 3.17 1.65
N ILE A 85 1.31 4.04 1.04
CA ILE A 85 0.53 5.07 1.74
C ILE A 85 -0.92 4.64 1.68
N VAL A 86 -1.59 4.63 2.82
CA VAL A 86 -2.98 4.17 2.98
C VAL A 86 -3.87 5.23 3.61
N CYS A 87 -5.15 5.23 3.20
CA CYS A 87 -6.17 6.14 3.70
C CYS A 87 -7.56 5.49 3.63
N ASP A 88 -8.55 6.12 4.25
CA ASP A 88 -9.96 5.74 4.12
C ASP A 88 -10.49 6.19 2.74
N PRO A 89 -10.89 5.27 1.83
CA PRO A 89 -11.41 5.60 0.51
C PRO A 89 -12.83 6.16 0.53
N ASN A 90 -13.54 6.10 1.66
CA ASN A 90 -14.89 6.64 1.81
C ASN A 90 -14.90 8.19 1.90
N ILE A 91 -13.75 8.80 2.18
CA ILE A 91 -13.60 10.27 2.24
C ILE A 91 -13.53 10.81 0.83
N ALA A 92 -14.50 11.64 0.45
CA ALA A 92 -14.71 12.09 -0.94
C ALA A 92 -13.51 12.84 -1.54
N ASP A 93 -12.90 13.72 -0.78
CA ASP A 93 -11.76 14.58 -1.21
C ASP A 93 -10.39 13.96 -0.93
N MET A 94 -10.32 12.74 -0.41
CA MET A 94 -9.05 12.09 -0.11
C MET A 94 -8.13 11.97 -1.35
N LYS A 95 -8.71 11.72 -2.52
CA LYS A 95 -7.97 11.70 -3.79
C LYS A 95 -7.27 13.03 -4.07
N ASP A 96 -7.97 14.15 -3.89
CA ASP A 96 -7.44 15.49 -4.16
C ASP A 96 -6.40 15.89 -3.12
N ILE A 97 -6.67 15.59 -1.85
CA ILE A 97 -5.72 15.79 -0.74
C ILE A 97 -4.41 15.05 -1.02
N LEU A 98 -4.48 13.75 -1.32
CA LEU A 98 -3.29 12.96 -1.60
C LEU A 98 -2.52 13.45 -2.82
N ASN A 99 -3.20 13.79 -3.93
CA ASN A 99 -2.54 14.25 -5.14
C ASN A 99 -1.87 15.63 -4.95
N SER A 100 -2.54 16.56 -4.26
CA SER A 100 -2.02 17.91 -4.06
C SER A 100 -0.99 18.05 -2.93
N LYS A 101 -1.20 17.32 -1.81
CA LYS A 101 -0.50 17.58 -0.54
C LYS A 101 0.56 16.54 -0.16
N VAL A 102 0.49 15.35 -0.77
CA VAL A 102 1.45 14.27 -0.50
C VAL A 102 2.21 13.86 -1.75
N LYS A 103 1.49 13.66 -2.85
CA LYS A 103 2.11 13.17 -4.10
C LYS A 103 2.61 14.30 -5.00
N PHE A 104 2.13 15.54 -4.82
CA PHE A 104 2.45 16.72 -5.64
C PHE A 104 2.34 16.45 -7.14
N ARG A 105 1.20 15.85 -7.56
CA ARG A 105 0.96 15.42 -8.93
C ARG A 105 -0.43 15.85 -9.41
N GLU A 106 -0.74 15.58 -10.66
CA GLU A 106 -1.96 16.00 -11.32
C GLU A 106 -3.20 15.41 -10.63
N TRP A 107 -4.24 16.22 -10.43
CA TRP A 107 -5.48 15.92 -9.72
C TRP A 107 -6.24 14.69 -10.28
N TYR A 108 -6.18 14.47 -11.61
CA TYR A 108 -6.90 13.37 -12.27
C TYR A 108 -6.28 11.99 -12.06
N ARG A 109 -5.08 11.90 -11.53
CA ARG A 109 -4.41 10.58 -11.33
C ARG A 109 -5.14 9.76 -10.28
N PRO A 110 -5.52 8.50 -10.64
CA PRO A 110 -6.28 7.65 -9.75
C PRO A 110 -5.40 6.98 -8.68
N PHE A 111 -6.09 6.46 -7.66
CA PHE A 111 -5.52 5.58 -6.65
C PHE A 111 -6.13 4.19 -6.75
N ALA A 112 -5.52 3.23 -6.08
CA ALA A 112 -5.90 1.83 -6.13
C ALA A 112 -6.59 1.40 -4.82
N PRO A 113 -7.65 0.57 -4.87
CA PRO A 113 -8.19 -0.07 -3.69
C PRO A 113 -7.37 -1.30 -3.28
N PHE A 114 -7.44 -1.57 -1.99
CA PHE A 114 -6.87 -2.72 -1.32
C PHE A 114 -7.97 -3.40 -0.53
N CYS A 115 -8.24 -4.69 -0.74
CA CYS A 115 -9.24 -5.42 0.04
C CYS A 115 -8.90 -6.90 0.21
N LYS A 116 -9.61 -7.57 1.11
CA LYS A 116 -9.51 -9.02 1.27
C LYS A 116 -10.09 -9.75 0.06
N LYS A 117 -9.45 -10.83 -0.36
CA LYS A 117 -9.83 -11.60 -1.55
C LYS A 117 -11.26 -12.13 -1.45
N GLU A 118 -11.62 -12.70 -0.32
CA GLU A 118 -12.96 -13.28 -0.07
C GLU A 118 -14.07 -12.24 -0.02
N GLU A 119 -13.75 -10.98 0.23
CA GLU A 119 -14.73 -9.89 0.32
C GLU A 119 -14.78 -9.01 -0.93
N ALA A 120 -13.81 -9.14 -1.83
CA ALA A 120 -13.68 -8.30 -3.02
C ALA A 120 -14.97 -8.25 -3.87
N HIS A 121 -15.68 -9.38 -3.97
CA HIS A 121 -16.94 -9.48 -4.73
C HIS A 121 -18.08 -8.60 -4.20
N LYS A 122 -18.01 -8.13 -2.97
CA LYS A 122 -19.00 -7.20 -2.38
C LYS A 122 -18.87 -5.81 -3.02
N TRP A 123 -17.67 -5.37 -3.28
CA TRP A 123 -17.32 -4.01 -3.69
C TRP A 123 -17.01 -3.88 -5.18
N PHE A 124 -16.51 -4.97 -5.80
CA PHE A 124 -16.02 -4.98 -7.18
C PHE A 124 -16.62 -6.13 -7.98
N ASP A 125 -16.75 -5.94 -9.30
CA ASP A 125 -17.13 -7.02 -10.21
C ASP A 125 -15.91 -7.88 -10.53
N THR A 126 -15.71 -8.93 -9.76
CA THR A 126 -14.54 -9.81 -9.85
C THR A 126 -14.75 -11.06 -10.72
N ARG A 127 -15.93 -11.24 -11.33
CA ARG A 127 -16.36 -12.48 -12.00
C ARG A 127 -15.44 -12.99 -13.13
N ASN A 128 -14.72 -12.08 -13.77
CA ASN A 128 -13.88 -12.40 -14.93
C ASN A 128 -12.37 -12.25 -14.63
N PHE A 129 -11.97 -12.21 -13.35
CA PHE A 129 -10.59 -11.96 -12.96
C PHE A 129 -10.12 -13.00 -11.94
N ASP A 130 -9.16 -13.84 -12.35
CA ASP A 130 -8.60 -14.90 -11.51
C ASP A 130 -7.37 -14.43 -10.68
N ASN A 131 -6.78 -13.29 -11.05
CA ASN A 131 -5.52 -12.82 -10.47
C ASN A 131 -5.55 -11.31 -10.24
N LEU A 132 -6.00 -10.92 -9.06
CA LEU A 132 -6.13 -9.51 -8.64
C LEU A 132 -5.08 -9.10 -7.60
N GLU A 133 -4.11 -9.95 -7.27
CA GLU A 133 -3.11 -9.71 -6.22
C GLU A 133 -2.10 -8.61 -6.59
N TYR A 134 -1.93 -8.31 -7.90
CA TYR A 134 -0.82 -7.47 -8.39
C TYR A 134 -1.24 -6.16 -9.06
N MET A 135 -2.47 -5.70 -8.84
CA MET A 135 -3.01 -4.49 -9.51
C MET A 135 -2.94 -4.54 -11.04
N SER A 136 -3.07 -5.73 -11.64
CA SER A 136 -2.95 -5.93 -13.10
C SER A 136 -4.26 -5.66 -13.83
N TYR A 137 -5.39 -5.63 -13.13
CA TYR A 137 -6.72 -5.47 -13.69
C TYR A 137 -7.52 -4.38 -12.97
N ALA A 138 -8.51 -3.85 -13.67
CA ALA A 138 -9.40 -2.80 -13.17
C ALA A 138 -10.88 -3.23 -13.28
N PRO A 139 -11.39 -4.04 -12.34
CA PRO A 139 -12.80 -4.40 -12.29
C PRO A 139 -13.68 -3.18 -12.04
N ARG A 140 -14.97 -3.26 -12.41
CA ARG A 140 -15.96 -2.24 -12.09
C ARG A 140 -16.21 -2.18 -10.59
N VAL A 141 -16.33 -0.97 -10.06
CA VAL A 141 -16.80 -0.70 -8.70
C VAL A 141 -18.32 -0.85 -8.67
N LYS A 142 -18.86 -1.50 -7.65
CA LYS A 142 -20.30 -1.83 -7.52
C LYS A 142 -21.06 -0.89 -6.59
N VAL A 143 -20.33 0.00 -5.90
CA VAL A 143 -20.87 0.86 -4.83
C VAL A 143 -20.39 2.30 -5.00
N ASP A 144 -21.17 3.26 -4.53
CA ASP A 144 -20.83 4.68 -4.62
C ASP A 144 -20.07 5.19 -3.39
N THR A 145 -19.86 4.32 -2.39
CA THR A 145 -19.23 4.67 -1.11
C THR A 145 -17.69 4.72 -1.17
N LEU A 146 -17.09 4.50 -2.35
CA LEU A 146 -15.63 4.45 -2.55
C LEU A 146 -15.15 5.52 -3.57
N PRO A 147 -15.49 6.81 -3.39
CA PRO A 147 -15.24 7.84 -4.42
C PRO A 147 -13.75 8.05 -4.68
N SER A 148 -12.88 7.94 -3.65
CA SER A 148 -11.45 8.26 -3.79
C SER A 148 -10.64 7.22 -4.55
N ILE A 149 -11.20 6.03 -4.83
CA ILE A 149 -10.53 4.98 -5.61
C ILE A 149 -11.26 4.61 -6.91
N THR A 150 -12.44 5.20 -7.15
CA THR A 150 -13.22 4.95 -8.35
C THR A 150 -12.73 5.85 -9.48
N HIS A 151 -12.39 5.24 -10.62
CA HIS A 151 -12.02 5.96 -11.85
C HIS A 151 -13.24 6.58 -12.52
N GLU A 152 -13.03 7.52 -13.44
CA GLU A 152 -14.13 8.16 -14.19
C GLU A 152 -14.99 7.17 -14.99
N ASP A 153 -14.42 6.06 -15.44
CA ASP A 153 -15.12 4.99 -16.15
C ASP A 153 -15.83 3.98 -15.22
N GLY A 154 -15.82 4.24 -13.90
CA GLY A 154 -16.43 3.37 -12.89
C GLY A 154 -15.61 2.12 -12.56
N THR A 155 -14.34 2.06 -12.97
CA THR A 155 -13.44 0.95 -12.61
C THR A 155 -12.51 1.33 -11.45
N ALA A 156 -11.79 0.33 -10.89
CA ALA A 156 -10.70 0.58 -9.95
C ALA A 156 -9.62 -0.49 -10.11
N ARG A 157 -8.35 -0.07 -10.06
CA ARG A 157 -7.20 -0.99 -10.18
C ARG A 157 -6.98 -1.74 -8.88
N LEU A 158 -7.78 -2.78 -8.69
CA LEU A 158 -7.89 -3.54 -7.45
C LEU A 158 -6.63 -4.36 -7.14
N GLN A 159 -6.24 -4.36 -5.86
CA GLN A 159 -5.40 -5.37 -5.25
C GLN A 159 -6.19 -6.15 -4.20
N VAL A 160 -6.13 -7.48 -4.27
CA VAL A 160 -6.65 -8.36 -3.22
C VAL A 160 -5.52 -9.00 -2.44
N VAL A 161 -5.77 -9.27 -1.15
CA VAL A 161 -4.86 -10.00 -0.27
C VAL A 161 -5.54 -11.15 0.42
N THR A 162 -4.76 -12.17 0.72
CA THR A 162 -5.13 -13.25 1.64
C THR A 162 -4.22 -13.17 2.87
N GLU A 163 -4.59 -13.82 3.95
CA GLU A 163 -3.76 -13.91 5.16
C GLU A 163 -2.38 -14.50 4.84
N GLU A 164 -2.33 -15.50 3.94
CA GLU A 164 -1.10 -16.15 3.50
C GLU A 164 -0.20 -15.22 2.65
N SER A 165 -0.80 -14.42 1.76
CA SER A 165 -0.04 -13.57 0.86
C SER A 165 0.53 -12.33 1.54
N HIS A 166 -0.19 -11.76 2.52
CA HIS A 166 0.25 -10.55 3.24
C HIS A 166 -0.47 -10.40 4.58
N SER A 167 0.00 -11.06 5.61
CA SER A 167 -0.64 -11.12 6.94
C SER A 167 -0.86 -9.74 7.58
N HIS A 168 0.13 -8.85 7.55
CA HIS A 168 0.03 -7.51 8.15
C HIS A 168 -1.11 -6.67 7.55
N PHE A 169 -1.25 -6.68 6.21
CA PHE A 169 -2.33 -5.96 5.54
C PHE A 169 -3.68 -6.63 5.72
N TYR A 170 -3.72 -7.95 5.71
CA TYR A 170 -4.93 -8.71 5.97
C TYR A 170 -5.49 -8.42 7.36
N GLU A 171 -4.62 -8.37 8.38
CA GLU A 171 -4.98 -8.01 9.74
C GLU A 171 -5.45 -6.54 9.83
N LEU A 172 -4.73 -5.60 9.18
CA LEU A 172 -5.13 -4.20 9.14
C LEU A 172 -6.52 -4.02 8.49
N LEU A 173 -6.78 -4.68 7.36
CA LEU A 173 -8.10 -4.68 6.72
C LEU A 173 -9.17 -5.28 7.62
N THR A 174 -8.83 -6.32 8.40
CA THR A 174 -9.75 -6.93 9.36
C THR A 174 -10.14 -5.94 10.45
N GLU A 175 -9.17 -5.23 11.02
CA GLU A 175 -9.43 -4.22 12.06
C GLU A 175 -10.17 -3.00 11.49
N PHE A 176 -9.78 -2.53 10.31
CA PHE A 176 -10.47 -1.43 9.64
C PHE A 176 -11.93 -1.75 9.33
N GLY A 177 -12.22 -2.97 8.86
CA GLY A 177 -13.57 -3.42 8.57
C GLY A 177 -14.50 -3.53 9.79
N LYS A 178 -13.94 -3.59 11.01
CA LYS A 178 -14.73 -3.50 12.26
C LYS A 178 -15.13 -2.06 12.59
N LEU A 179 -14.48 -1.07 11.98
CA LEU A 179 -14.68 0.36 12.20
C LEU A 179 -15.43 1.04 11.05
N SER A 180 -15.38 0.45 9.88
CA SER A 180 -15.90 1.02 8.64
C SER A 180 -16.93 0.09 8.02
N GLU A 181 -17.88 0.66 7.25
CA GLU A 181 -18.85 -0.11 6.48
C GLU A 181 -18.21 -0.86 5.31
N THR A 182 -16.99 -0.42 4.89
CA THR A 182 -16.25 -1.02 3.79
C THR A 182 -14.90 -1.54 4.29
N ASN A 183 -14.57 -2.81 3.98
CA ASN A 183 -13.26 -3.41 4.28
C ASN A 183 -12.28 -3.12 3.14
N VAL A 184 -12.24 -1.87 2.69
CA VAL A 184 -11.42 -1.41 1.58
C VAL A 184 -10.56 -0.26 2.05
N LEU A 185 -9.26 -0.30 1.76
CA LEU A 185 -8.36 0.82 1.96
C LEU A 185 -7.90 1.38 0.61
N LEU A 186 -7.66 2.68 0.54
CA LEU A 186 -6.91 3.28 -0.54
C LEU A 186 -5.43 2.94 -0.36
N ASN A 187 -4.79 2.50 -1.44
CA ASN A 187 -3.36 2.19 -1.47
C ASN A 187 -2.65 2.95 -2.60
N THR A 188 -1.52 3.54 -2.28
CA THR A 188 -0.60 4.11 -3.27
C THR A 188 0.85 3.88 -2.86
N SER A 189 1.77 3.94 -3.81
CA SER A 189 3.20 3.76 -3.56
C SER A 189 3.74 4.80 -2.56
N PHE A 190 4.63 4.36 -1.66
CA PHE A 190 5.27 5.26 -0.72
C PHE A 190 6.48 5.95 -1.38
N ASN A 191 6.20 7.02 -2.07
CA ASN A 191 7.15 7.95 -2.66
C ASN A 191 6.50 9.32 -2.84
N ILE A 192 7.31 10.35 -2.97
CA ILE A 192 6.89 11.70 -3.38
C ILE A 192 7.32 11.96 -4.82
N ARG A 193 6.87 13.07 -5.41
CA ARG A 193 7.18 13.42 -6.80
C ARG A 193 8.69 13.47 -7.04
N GLY A 194 9.12 12.84 -8.13
CA GLY A 194 10.54 12.81 -8.54
C GLY A 194 11.40 11.77 -7.83
N TYR A 195 10.84 11.03 -6.86
CA TYR A 195 11.55 9.98 -6.14
C TYR A 195 10.99 8.60 -6.44
N PRO A 196 11.83 7.55 -6.42
CA PRO A 196 11.37 6.17 -6.50
C PRO A 196 10.60 5.79 -5.23
N ILE A 197 10.01 4.58 -5.22
CA ILE A 197 9.50 3.97 -3.98
C ILE A 197 10.65 3.90 -2.98
N LEU A 198 10.38 4.32 -1.75
CA LEU A 198 11.42 4.45 -0.72
C LEU A 198 12.17 3.15 -0.44
N SER A 199 13.45 3.28 -0.08
CA SER A 199 14.33 2.17 0.27
C SER A 199 14.97 2.31 1.66
N SER A 200 14.70 3.40 2.38
CA SER A 200 15.26 3.66 3.71
C SER A 200 14.21 4.21 4.68
N ILE A 201 14.46 4.06 5.97
CA ILE A 201 13.72 4.74 7.05
C ILE A 201 13.84 6.25 6.86
N LYS A 202 15.04 6.72 6.54
CA LYS A 202 15.29 8.13 6.28
C LYS A 202 14.39 8.70 5.19
N ASP A 203 14.15 7.97 4.09
CA ASP A 203 13.25 8.41 3.01
C ASP A 203 11.80 8.50 3.52
N ALA A 204 11.36 7.55 4.34
CA ALA A 204 10.02 7.56 4.93
C ALA A 204 9.82 8.77 5.85
N LEU A 205 10.78 9.06 6.72
CA LEU A 205 10.75 10.19 7.63
C LEU A 205 10.92 11.53 6.89
N TYR A 206 11.70 11.56 5.80
CA TYR A 206 11.77 12.72 4.92
C TYR A 206 10.40 13.01 4.30
N ALA A 207 9.69 12.01 3.78
CA ALA A 207 8.36 12.19 3.24
C ALA A 207 7.36 12.66 4.30
N LEU A 208 7.40 12.10 5.51
CA LEU A 208 6.58 12.51 6.64
C LEU A 208 6.76 14.01 6.95
N ASN A 209 8.00 14.48 7.04
CA ASN A 209 8.30 15.85 7.44
C ASN A 209 8.08 16.88 6.30
N ASN A 210 8.10 16.45 5.04
CA ASN A 210 8.03 17.35 3.88
C ASN A 210 6.72 17.27 3.08
N THR A 211 5.71 16.55 3.59
CA THR A 211 4.37 16.47 2.99
C THR A 211 3.30 16.66 4.07
N GLU A 212 2.02 16.65 3.69
CA GLU A 212 0.91 16.65 4.65
C GLU A 212 0.51 15.23 5.11
N MET A 213 1.39 14.26 4.99
CA MET A 213 1.22 12.95 5.64
C MET A 213 1.16 13.14 7.16
N ASP A 214 0.24 12.44 7.83
CA ASP A 214 0.06 12.57 9.27
C ASP A 214 1.07 11.71 10.05
N TYR A 215 1.22 10.45 9.62
CA TYR A 215 2.03 9.45 10.30
C TYR A 215 2.75 8.51 9.34
N VAL A 216 3.81 7.90 9.85
CA VAL A 216 4.46 6.74 9.24
C VAL A 216 4.55 5.62 10.26
N VAL A 217 4.16 4.42 9.86
CA VAL A 217 4.35 3.18 10.63
C VAL A 217 5.47 2.37 9.99
N ILE A 218 6.55 2.16 10.74
CA ILE A 218 7.68 1.33 10.32
C ILE A 218 7.74 0.11 11.23
N GLU A 219 7.58 -1.07 10.64
CA GLU A 219 7.28 -2.31 11.33
C GLU A 219 5.98 -2.13 12.15
N ASP A 220 5.99 -1.88 13.41
CA ASP A 220 4.80 -1.53 14.20
C ASP A 220 5.00 -0.24 15.00
N TYR A 221 6.02 0.55 14.67
CA TYR A 221 6.30 1.80 15.37
C TYR A 221 5.73 3.00 14.63
N LEU A 222 4.93 3.81 15.32
CA LEU A 222 4.32 5.04 14.83
C LEU A 222 5.29 6.21 14.97
N PHE A 223 5.57 6.85 13.85
CA PHE A 223 6.34 8.09 13.76
C PHE A 223 5.40 9.25 13.43
N GLY A 224 5.40 10.29 14.27
CA GLY A 224 4.81 11.59 13.98
C GLY A 224 5.86 12.57 13.47
N LYS A 225 5.43 13.75 13.00
CA LYS A 225 6.36 14.82 12.60
C LYS A 225 7.13 15.32 13.82
N LEU A 226 8.40 15.63 13.61
CA LEU A 226 9.18 16.38 14.61
C LEU A 226 8.58 17.78 14.79
N LYS A 227 8.43 18.20 16.04
CA LYS A 227 7.90 19.53 16.41
C LYS A 227 8.95 20.60 16.23
#